data_9f4fc9ff0b7056e6aebd3d3d3b8ebc5b
#
_entry.id   9f4fc9ff0b7056e6aebd3d3d3b8ebc5b
#
_cell.length_a   1.000
_cell.length_b   1.000
_cell.length_c   1.000
_cell.angle_alpha   90.00
_cell.angle_beta   90.00
_cell.angle_gamma   90.00
#
_symmetry.space_group_name_H-M   'P 1'
#
loop_
_entity.id
_entity.type
_entity.pdbx_description
1 polymer ?
#
loop_
_entity_poly.entity_id
_entity_poly.type
_entity_poly.pdbx_seq_one_letter_code
_entity_poly.pdbx_strand_id
1 'polypeptide(L)'
;MTFLSGISYMLAAGALSLVLTKLCIWVLPMFGMVDIPHGRHQHAHAVPRGGGIAIILSFTAIAALYYLQTADAGKDPILLQLGPPVLVMFILGVIDDKTELSSLFKLCVQIIVASYLFFTNAGINSLLEFELPIWISLPLTIVWVLGVTNAFNLIDGMDGIAAGLASIAAFALAVWFLISETEANVLIIMLIFCGACLGFLRYNFSPASIFMGDTGSLFIGLFFAYFSMAESTKAMTVTTLLVPLLAMGIPIFDVFLAILRRFYRKYIKKEPGVGIMTGDHDHLHHRIQEQMQNPRKTAYLLYALATLLVTGAIAAALVSNLMQTLSFAVLLVILFIVIRFATIEFYDTAELIANGVKFPHRSFLLTALHPVIDCTLLTVAYLITSTVFQRNILISPYSLQQALCYIAPFPLILAFSGVYRTYWLRAGIKSYYKLLLMLFFAAVIVLAISLGLILWNFGVNRDQISLMREFYTAYIFMGSSFIFMERFVIHYMESYSFRSLEEIVGKEKLTRTVIYGGGLYCRMFLLSQTCVANEPVNRKIIGIIDDNPSLRDLNVYGLDVLGTTRDLAKLKEKYQFDEIIIALRLITDEKRKKLIDFGKRSGILVEEFQCCLKQIPAENSELTDEEKIS
;
A
#
# COMPACT_ATOMS: atom_id res chain seq x y z
N MET A 1 -26.17 -2.57 27.97
CA MET A 1 -27.39 -3.08 27.29
C MET A 1 -27.36 -2.86 25.78
N THR A 2 -26.95 -1.71 25.29
CA THR A 2 -26.93 -1.37 23.83
C THR A 2 -26.12 -2.29 22.95
N PHE A 3 -24.93 -2.75 23.36
CA PHE A 3 -24.10 -3.65 22.55
C PHE A 3 -24.72 -5.05 22.41
N LEU A 4 -25.30 -5.58 23.46
CA LEU A 4 -25.95 -6.90 23.42
C LEU A 4 -27.19 -6.91 22.51
N SER A 5 -28.00 -5.83 22.59
CA SER A 5 -29.11 -5.64 21.63
C SER A 5 -28.62 -5.47 20.21
N GLY A 6 -27.52 -4.74 19.99
CA GLY A 6 -26.87 -4.59 18.70
C GLY A 6 -26.45 -5.94 18.09
N ILE A 7 -25.88 -6.87 18.90
CA ILE A 7 -25.54 -8.21 18.44
C ILE A 7 -26.80 -8.99 18.00
N SER A 8 -27.92 -8.84 18.68
CA SER A 8 -29.18 -9.51 18.28
C SER A 8 -29.65 -9.02 16.90
N TYR A 9 -29.58 -7.71 16.63
CA TYR A 9 -29.89 -7.14 15.32
C TYR A 9 -28.88 -7.59 14.25
N MET A 10 -27.59 -7.67 14.60
CA MET A 10 -26.55 -8.22 13.69
C MET A 10 -26.87 -9.66 13.29
N LEU A 11 -27.21 -10.51 14.24
CA LEU A 11 -27.59 -11.91 13.96
C LEU A 11 -28.87 -11.99 13.14
N ALA A 12 -29.87 -11.15 13.42
CA ALA A 12 -31.11 -11.10 12.64
C ALA A 12 -30.83 -10.66 11.18
N ALA A 13 -30.01 -9.63 10.98
CA ALA A 13 -29.62 -9.18 9.65
C ALA A 13 -28.82 -10.25 8.90
N GLY A 14 -27.91 -10.95 9.58
CA GLY A 14 -27.16 -12.06 9.03
C GLY A 14 -28.06 -13.24 8.60
N ALA A 15 -28.99 -13.63 9.46
CA ALA A 15 -29.95 -14.68 9.15
C ALA A 15 -30.86 -14.32 7.96
N LEU A 16 -31.38 -13.08 7.93
CA LEU A 16 -32.18 -12.60 6.82
C LEU A 16 -31.37 -12.53 5.53
N SER A 17 -30.12 -12.05 5.59
CA SER A 17 -29.21 -12.00 4.44
C SER A 17 -28.92 -13.39 3.90
N LEU A 18 -28.68 -14.40 4.74
CA LEU A 18 -28.52 -15.79 4.31
C LEU A 18 -29.73 -16.29 3.51
N VAL A 19 -30.93 -16.02 3.99
CA VAL A 19 -32.18 -16.45 3.32
C VAL A 19 -32.35 -15.71 1.99
N LEU A 20 -32.21 -14.37 1.99
CA LEU A 20 -32.36 -13.56 0.79
C LEU A 20 -31.30 -13.85 -0.25
N THR A 21 -30.04 -14.12 0.16
CA THR A 21 -28.98 -14.51 -0.77
C THR A 21 -29.30 -15.84 -1.48
N LYS A 22 -29.79 -16.81 -0.73
CA LYS A 22 -30.23 -18.09 -1.32
C LYS A 22 -31.38 -17.89 -2.29
N LEU A 23 -32.31 -16.99 -1.99
CA LEU A 23 -33.41 -16.61 -2.89
C LEU A 23 -32.85 -15.91 -4.14
N CYS A 24 -31.91 -14.99 -4.01
CA CYS A 24 -31.27 -14.31 -5.12
C CYS A 24 -30.57 -15.30 -6.06
N ILE A 25 -29.87 -16.30 -5.55
CA ILE A 25 -29.21 -17.34 -6.36
C ILE A 25 -30.23 -18.04 -7.28
N TRP A 26 -31.46 -18.22 -6.81
CA TRP A 26 -32.51 -18.87 -7.60
C TRP A 26 -33.26 -17.90 -8.53
N VAL A 27 -33.51 -16.67 -8.09
CA VAL A 27 -34.37 -15.70 -8.79
C VAL A 27 -33.60 -14.90 -9.86
N LEU A 28 -32.37 -14.42 -9.58
CA LEU A 28 -31.63 -13.54 -10.47
C LEU A 28 -31.36 -14.13 -11.86
N PRO A 29 -31.06 -15.44 -12.01
CA PRO A 29 -30.93 -16.05 -13.34
C PRO A 29 -32.18 -15.92 -14.20
N MET A 30 -33.39 -15.92 -13.59
CA MET A 30 -34.64 -15.79 -14.32
C MET A 30 -34.80 -14.39 -14.97
N PHE A 31 -34.11 -13.39 -14.39
CA PHE A 31 -34.09 -12.01 -14.93
C PHE A 31 -32.89 -11.74 -15.84
N GLY A 32 -32.09 -12.78 -16.16
CA GLY A 32 -30.90 -12.65 -17.00
C GLY A 32 -29.70 -12.02 -16.30
N MET A 33 -29.73 -11.87 -14.95
CA MET A 33 -28.63 -11.34 -14.15
C MET A 33 -27.64 -12.46 -13.81
N VAL A 34 -26.86 -12.85 -14.82
CA VAL A 34 -25.89 -13.95 -14.73
C VAL A 34 -24.61 -13.55 -15.43
N ASP A 35 -23.48 -13.76 -14.77
CA ASP A 35 -22.16 -13.61 -15.38
C ASP A 35 -21.78 -14.92 -16.09
N ILE A 36 -21.67 -14.84 -17.42
CA ILE A 36 -21.30 -15.98 -18.28
C ILE A 36 -19.81 -15.91 -18.56
N PRO A 37 -19.05 -17.01 -18.40
CA PRO A 37 -17.61 -16.99 -18.64
C PRO A 37 -17.30 -16.67 -20.11
N HIS A 38 -16.76 -15.47 -20.35
CA HIS A 38 -16.25 -15.03 -21.65
C HIS A 38 -14.80 -14.59 -21.48
N GLY A 39 -13.86 -15.22 -22.16
CA GLY A 39 -12.46 -14.82 -22.42
C GLY A 39 -11.61 -14.27 -21.25
N ARG A 40 -12.16 -13.47 -20.39
CA ARG A 40 -11.50 -12.82 -19.23
C ARG A 40 -11.94 -13.35 -17.87
N HIS A 41 -13.07 -14.05 -17.78
CA HIS A 41 -13.64 -14.58 -16.54
C HIS A 41 -13.19 -16.02 -16.31
N GLN A 42 -12.51 -16.27 -15.16
CA GLN A 42 -11.88 -17.56 -14.86
C GLN A 42 -12.81 -18.57 -14.15
N HIS A 43 -14.13 -18.42 -14.22
CA HIS A 43 -15.05 -19.37 -13.61
C HIS A 43 -15.47 -20.46 -14.59
N ALA A 44 -15.67 -21.68 -14.07
CA ALA A 44 -16.04 -22.83 -14.88
C ALA A 44 -17.54 -22.88 -15.24
N HIS A 45 -18.38 -22.11 -14.53
CA HIS A 45 -19.85 -22.13 -14.67
C HIS A 45 -20.42 -20.71 -14.61
N ALA A 46 -21.61 -20.52 -15.19
CA ALA A 46 -22.37 -19.28 -15.08
C ALA A 46 -22.77 -19.02 -13.61
N VAL A 47 -22.47 -17.82 -13.09
CA VAL A 47 -22.72 -17.44 -11.69
C VAL A 47 -23.72 -16.28 -11.65
N PRO A 48 -24.78 -16.30 -10.82
CA PRO A 48 -25.69 -15.18 -10.65
C PRO A 48 -24.95 -13.92 -10.18
N ARG A 49 -25.27 -12.76 -10.76
CA ARG A 49 -24.73 -11.44 -10.42
C ARG A 49 -25.83 -10.54 -9.83
N GLY A 50 -25.48 -9.64 -8.88
CA GLY A 50 -26.44 -8.75 -8.22
C GLY A 50 -26.82 -9.21 -6.81
N GLY A 51 -25.98 -10.02 -6.17
CA GLY A 51 -26.20 -10.48 -4.78
C GLY A 51 -26.25 -9.36 -3.75
N GLY A 52 -25.76 -8.15 -4.09
CA GLY A 52 -25.91 -6.95 -3.28
C GLY A 52 -27.37 -6.61 -2.93
N ILE A 53 -28.33 -7.03 -3.72
CA ILE A 53 -29.77 -6.93 -3.42
C ILE A 53 -30.08 -7.55 -2.06
N ALA A 54 -29.53 -8.73 -1.76
CA ALA A 54 -29.73 -9.42 -0.49
C ALA A 54 -29.15 -8.64 0.71
N ILE A 55 -27.97 -8.04 0.52
CA ILE A 55 -27.33 -7.21 1.54
C ILE A 55 -28.19 -5.99 1.85
N ILE A 56 -28.61 -5.25 0.82
CA ILE A 56 -29.38 -4.01 0.96
C ILE A 56 -30.74 -4.28 1.58
N LEU A 57 -31.47 -5.30 1.09
CA LEU A 57 -32.79 -5.63 1.61
C LEU A 57 -32.74 -6.11 3.07
N SER A 58 -31.74 -6.94 3.42
CA SER A 58 -31.59 -7.39 4.81
C SER A 58 -31.20 -6.26 5.74
N PHE A 59 -30.26 -5.40 5.31
CA PHE A 59 -29.87 -4.22 6.05
C PHE A 59 -31.06 -3.27 6.27
N THR A 60 -31.74 -2.88 5.19
CA THR A 60 -32.85 -1.91 5.27
C THR A 60 -34.03 -2.45 6.07
N ALA A 61 -34.36 -3.74 5.93
CA ALA A 61 -35.47 -4.34 6.71
C ALA A 61 -35.19 -4.36 8.21
N ILE A 62 -33.97 -4.75 8.62
CA ILE A 62 -33.61 -4.81 10.05
C ILE A 62 -33.35 -3.42 10.62
N ALA A 63 -32.77 -2.50 9.83
CA ALA A 63 -32.63 -1.09 10.24
C ALA A 63 -34.02 -0.43 10.42
N ALA A 64 -34.96 -0.67 9.52
CA ALA A 64 -36.35 -0.20 9.67
C ALA A 64 -37.01 -0.79 10.91
N LEU A 65 -36.84 -2.10 11.19
CA LEU A 65 -37.34 -2.74 12.40
C LEU A 65 -36.74 -2.08 13.66
N TYR A 66 -35.46 -1.81 13.67
CA TYR A 66 -34.79 -1.08 14.77
C TYR A 66 -35.40 0.28 14.99
N TYR A 67 -35.55 1.09 13.94
CA TYR A 67 -36.15 2.43 14.04
C TYR A 67 -37.62 2.42 14.42
N LEU A 68 -38.40 1.42 14.02
CA LEU A 68 -39.81 1.28 14.46
C LEU A 68 -39.95 0.96 15.96
N GLN A 69 -38.93 0.35 16.56
CA GLN A 69 -38.88 0.01 17.97
C GLN A 69 -38.34 1.13 18.87
N THR A 70 -37.61 2.08 18.26
CA THR A 70 -37.06 3.24 18.96
C THR A 70 -38.01 4.46 18.82
N ALA A 71 -38.37 5.09 19.94
CA ALA A 71 -39.33 6.20 19.96
C ALA A 71 -38.89 7.45 19.18
N ASP A 72 -37.62 7.55 18.81
CA ASP A 72 -36.99 8.69 18.12
C ASP A 72 -36.79 8.50 16.60
N ALA A 73 -37.43 7.51 16.01
CA ALA A 73 -37.26 7.15 14.59
C ALA A 73 -37.44 8.31 13.60
N GLY A 74 -38.33 9.26 13.91
CA GLY A 74 -38.58 10.39 12.99
C GLY A 74 -37.62 11.56 13.13
N LYS A 75 -36.70 11.54 14.10
CA LYS A 75 -35.77 12.63 14.38
C LYS A 75 -34.30 12.32 14.03
N ASP A 76 -34.01 11.04 13.75
CA ASP A 76 -32.64 10.64 13.43
C ASP A 76 -32.26 11.13 12.03
N PRO A 77 -31.24 11.99 11.91
CA PRO A 77 -30.81 12.52 10.61
C PRO A 77 -30.29 11.43 9.65
N ILE A 78 -29.84 10.27 10.15
CA ILE A 78 -29.30 9.16 9.33
C ILE A 78 -30.33 8.71 8.27
N LEU A 79 -31.62 8.59 8.65
CA LEU A 79 -32.67 8.16 7.72
C LEU A 79 -32.85 9.12 6.54
N LEU A 80 -32.84 10.44 6.81
CA LEU A 80 -33.00 11.45 5.77
C LEU A 80 -31.74 11.64 4.95
N GLN A 81 -30.58 11.51 5.54
CA GLN A 81 -29.31 11.71 4.88
C GLN A 81 -28.88 10.50 4.06
N LEU A 82 -29.05 9.29 4.57
CA LEU A 82 -28.56 8.06 3.93
C LEU A 82 -29.65 7.34 3.10
N GLY A 83 -30.92 7.43 3.48
CA GLY A 83 -32.02 6.71 2.83
C GLY A 83 -32.14 6.98 1.33
N PRO A 84 -32.32 8.25 0.90
CA PRO A 84 -32.39 8.58 -0.54
C PRO A 84 -31.14 8.21 -1.32
N PRO A 85 -29.89 8.49 -0.86
CA PRO A 85 -28.68 8.00 -1.48
C PRO A 85 -28.63 6.48 -1.67
N VAL A 86 -29.00 5.71 -0.65
CA VAL A 86 -29.04 4.23 -0.74
C VAL A 86 -30.01 3.78 -1.81
N LEU A 87 -31.20 4.37 -1.87
CA LEU A 87 -32.20 4.04 -2.90
C LEU A 87 -31.68 4.34 -4.31
N VAL A 88 -31.07 5.51 -4.51
CA VAL A 88 -30.50 5.90 -5.82
C VAL A 88 -29.38 4.96 -6.23
N MET A 89 -28.45 4.64 -5.32
CA MET A 89 -27.33 3.73 -5.60
C MET A 89 -27.81 2.28 -5.80
N PHE A 90 -28.84 1.86 -5.09
CA PHE A 90 -29.48 0.56 -5.32
C PHE A 90 -30.05 0.44 -6.73
N ILE A 91 -30.83 1.43 -7.16
CA ILE A 91 -31.43 1.44 -8.51
C ILE A 91 -30.32 1.48 -9.57
N LEU A 92 -29.31 2.34 -9.38
CA LEU A 92 -28.15 2.44 -10.28
C LEU A 92 -27.45 1.09 -10.42
N GLY A 93 -27.13 0.44 -9.28
CA GLY A 93 -26.43 -0.83 -9.28
C GLY A 93 -27.22 -1.97 -9.92
N VAL A 94 -28.53 -2.07 -9.64
CA VAL A 94 -29.41 -3.09 -10.28
C VAL A 94 -29.48 -2.90 -11.80
N ILE A 95 -29.58 -1.65 -12.26
CA ILE A 95 -29.59 -1.36 -13.70
C ILE A 95 -28.23 -1.71 -14.30
N ASP A 96 -27.14 -1.35 -13.64
CA ASP A 96 -25.77 -1.62 -14.10
C ASP A 96 -25.47 -3.12 -14.18
N ASP A 97 -25.84 -3.89 -13.16
CA ASP A 97 -25.67 -5.34 -13.14
C ASP A 97 -26.41 -6.07 -14.27
N LYS A 98 -27.45 -5.42 -14.82
CA LYS A 98 -28.23 -5.96 -15.93
C LYS A 98 -27.80 -5.44 -17.31
N THR A 99 -27.40 -4.16 -17.43
CA THR A 99 -27.27 -3.46 -18.72
C THR A 99 -25.87 -2.94 -19.02
N GLU A 100 -24.94 -3.02 -18.07
CA GLU A 100 -23.58 -2.49 -18.18
C GLU A 100 -23.56 -1.00 -18.58
N LEU A 101 -23.85 -0.12 -17.62
CA LEU A 101 -23.91 1.32 -17.84
C LEU A 101 -22.52 1.92 -18.11
N SER A 102 -22.48 3.02 -18.86
CA SER A 102 -21.23 3.73 -19.09
C SER A 102 -20.66 4.31 -17.78
N SER A 103 -19.33 4.27 -17.64
CA SER A 103 -18.64 4.79 -16.45
C SER A 103 -18.94 6.27 -16.19
N LEU A 104 -19.15 7.07 -17.24
CA LEU A 104 -19.53 8.48 -17.09
C LEU A 104 -20.91 8.65 -16.48
N PHE A 105 -21.88 7.82 -16.87
CA PHE A 105 -23.23 7.89 -16.31
C PHE A 105 -23.20 7.54 -14.81
N LYS A 106 -22.50 6.47 -14.43
CA LYS A 106 -22.31 6.10 -13.03
C LYS A 106 -21.66 7.23 -12.22
N LEU A 107 -20.63 7.86 -12.79
CA LEU A 107 -19.95 8.98 -12.16
C LEU A 107 -20.90 10.18 -11.93
N CYS A 108 -21.73 10.54 -12.91
CA CYS A 108 -22.69 11.63 -12.77
C CYS A 108 -23.69 11.37 -11.64
N VAL A 109 -24.22 10.14 -11.53
CA VAL A 109 -25.15 9.78 -10.46
C VAL A 109 -24.44 9.82 -9.09
N GLN A 110 -23.21 9.32 -8.99
CA GLN A 110 -22.42 9.40 -7.75
C GLN A 110 -22.16 10.85 -7.33
N ILE A 111 -21.89 11.78 -8.28
CA ILE A 111 -21.72 13.22 -7.98
C ILE A 111 -23.02 13.81 -7.43
N ILE A 112 -24.17 13.45 -7.99
CA ILE A 112 -25.48 13.91 -7.48
C ILE A 112 -25.69 13.41 -6.04
N VAL A 113 -25.42 12.15 -5.78
CA VAL A 113 -25.51 11.53 -4.44
C VAL A 113 -24.58 12.23 -3.45
N ALA A 114 -23.32 12.45 -3.84
CA ALA A 114 -22.35 13.15 -2.99
C ALA A 114 -22.75 14.59 -2.69
N SER A 115 -23.29 15.29 -3.70
CA SER A 115 -23.81 16.66 -3.53
C SER A 115 -25.02 16.68 -2.60
N TYR A 116 -25.93 15.70 -2.71
CA TYR A 116 -27.06 15.57 -1.78
C TYR A 116 -26.58 15.39 -0.33
N LEU A 117 -25.60 14.50 -0.09
CA LEU A 117 -25.02 14.32 1.25
C LEU A 117 -24.42 15.62 1.78
N PHE A 118 -23.72 16.38 0.95
CA PHE A 118 -23.18 17.67 1.34
C PHE A 118 -24.29 18.66 1.78
N PHE A 119 -25.33 18.83 0.98
CA PHE A 119 -26.43 19.78 1.28
C PHE A 119 -27.31 19.34 2.45
N THR A 120 -27.27 18.07 2.85
CA THR A 120 -27.93 17.56 4.06
C THR A 120 -27.04 17.59 5.30
N ASN A 121 -25.93 18.33 5.26
CA ASN A 121 -24.94 18.44 6.33
C ASN A 121 -24.25 17.12 6.72
N ALA A 122 -24.21 16.14 5.80
CA ALA A 122 -23.47 14.90 5.95
C ALA A 122 -22.10 14.93 5.24
N GLY A 123 -21.70 16.08 4.68
CA GLY A 123 -20.43 16.26 3.99
C GLY A 123 -19.28 16.63 4.92
N ILE A 124 -18.07 16.75 4.38
CA ILE A 124 -16.86 17.18 5.09
C ILE A 124 -16.86 18.70 5.23
N ASN A 125 -17.45 19.22 6.28
CA ASN A 125 -17.58 20.67 6.52
C ASN A 125 -16.41 21.26 7.31
N SER A 126 -15.68 20.43 8.05
CA SER A 126 -14.48 20.83 8.80
C SER A 126 -13.39 19.78 8.66
N LEU A 127 -12.15 20.22 8.77
CA LEU A 127 -10.98 19.36 8.82
C LEU A 127 -10.03 19.88 9.91
N LEU A 128 -9.70 19.03 10.89
CA LEU A 128 -8.80 19.39 12.00
C LEU A 128 -9.22 20.71 12.70
N GLU A 129 -10.49 20.85 13.05
CA GLU A 129 -11.09 22.03 13.69
C GLU A 129 -11.24 23.28 12.79
N PHE A 130 -10.78 23.23 11.53
CA PHE A 130 -10.98 24.32 10.58
C PHE A 130 -12.28 24.12 9.81
N GLU A 131 -13.17 25.09 9.88
CA GLU A 131 -14.31 25.17 8.98
C GLU A 131 -13.84 25.41 7.57
N LEU A 132 -14.24 24.52 6.65
CA LEU A 132 -13.89 24.60 5.25
C LEU A 132 -14.90 25.49 4.50
N PRO A 133 -14.44 26.46 3.69
CA PRO A 133 -15.33 27.18 2.82
C PRO A 133 -15.95 26.24 1.79
N ILE A 134 -17.19 26.55 1.35
CA ILE A 134 -18.00 25.69 0.48
C ILE A 134 -17.29 25.26 -0.81
N TRP A 135 -16.43 26.11 -1.37
CA TRP A 135 -15.68 25.83 -2.57
C TRP A 135 -14.53 24.82 -2.40
N ILE A 136 -14.15 24.50 -1.16
CA ILE A 136 -13.25 23.38 -0.81
C ILE A 136 -14.04 22.18 -0.31
N SER A 137 -14.98 22.41 0.59
CA SER A 137 -15.77 21.40 1.28
C SER A 137 -16.60 20.54 0.32
N LEU A 138 -17.31 21.16 -0.63
CA LEU A 138 -18.12 20.44 -1.62
C LEU A 138 -17.25 19.55 -2.56
N PRO A 139 -16.19 20.04 -3.22
CA PRO A 139 -15.32 19.18 -4.02
C PRO A 139 -14.67 18.07 -3.21
N LEU A 140 -14.24 18.35 -1.97
CA LEU A 140 -13.64 17.34 -1.09
C LEU A 140 -14.64 16.23 -0.74
N THR A 141 -15.90 16.59 -0.42
CA THR A 141 -16.98 15.63 -0.19
C THR A 141 -17.23 14.75 -1.43
N ILE A 142 -17.31 15.38 -2.62
CA ILE A 142 -17.51 14.64 -3.87
C ILE A 142 -16.37 13.67 -4.10
N VAL A 143 -15.12 14.12 -4.02
CA VAL A 143 -13.94 13.27 -4.23
C VAL A 143 -13.91 12.11 -3.22
N TRP A 144 -14.26 12.37 -1.96
CA TRP A 144 -14.31 11.35 -0.93
C TRP A 144 -15.37 10.28 -1.22
N VAL A 145 -16.61 10.68 -1.47
CA VAL A 145 -17.69 9.73 -1.77
C VAL A 145 -17.38 8.90 -3.01
N LEU A 146 -16.91 9.54 -4.08
CA LEU A 146 -16.50 8.85 -5.29
C LEU A 146 -15.32 7.91 -5.04
N GLY A 147 -14.32 8.37 -4.30
CA GLY A 147 -13.12 7.60 -3.98
C GLY A 147 -13.45 6.32 -3.24
N VAL A 148 -14.21 6.43 -2.14
CA VAL A 148 -14.59 5.27 -1.31
C VAL A 148 -15.55 4.34 -2.06
N THR A 149 -16.55 4.88 -2.76
CA THR A 149 -17.51 4.08 -3.51
C THR A 149 -16.84 3.27 -4.61
N ASN A 150 -15.96 3.90 -5.38
CA ASN A 150 -15.23 3.18 -6.42
C ASN A 150 -14.15 2.25 -5.85
N ALA A 151 -13.62 2.52 -4.63
CA ALA A 151 -12.69 1.64 -3.96
C ALA A 151 -13.33 0.27 -3.66
N PHE A 152 -14.51 0.27 -3.10
CA PHE A 152 -15.25 -0.98 -2.84
C PHE A 152 -15.73 -1.66 -4.12
N ASN A 153 -16.07 -0.90 -5.14
CA ASN A 153 -16.43 -1.47 -6.45
C ASN A 153 -15.25 -2.16 -7.14
N LEU A 154 -14.06 -1.58 -7.06
CA LEU A 154 -12.86 -2.17 -7.67
C LEU A 154 -12.35 -3.40 -6.92
N ILE A 155 -12.48 -3.45 -5.58
CA ILE A 155 -12.02 -4.60 -4.80
C ILE A 155 -12.98 -5.80 -4.86
N ASP A 156 -14.20 -5.59 -5.37
CA ASP A 156 -15.20 -6.66 -5.61
C ASP A 156 -14.85 -7.55 -6.84
N GLY A 157 -13.64 -7.41 -7.37
CA GLY A 157 -13.13 -8.27 -8.46
C GLY A 157 -12.82 -9.72 -8.08
N MET A 158 -12.91 -10.11 -6.80
CA MET A 158 -12.60 -11.46 -6.31
C MET A 158 -13.59 -11.93 -5.27
N ASP A 159 -13.86 -13.26 -5.30
CA ASP A 159 -14.79 -13.95 -4.40
C ASP A 159 -14.55 -13.62 -2.92
N GLY A 160 -15.57 -13.06 -2.28
CA GLY A 160 -15.62 -12.82 -0.84
C GLY A 160 -14.84 -11.61 -0.32
N ILE A 161 -13.93 -11.01 -1.10
CA ILE A 161 -13.03 -9.99 -0.57
C ILE A 161 -13.79 -8.74 -0.13
N ALA A 162 -14.64 -8.18 -0.98
CA ALA A 162 -15.36 -6.95 -0.66
C ALA A 162 -16.30 -7.11 0.55
N ALA A 163 -17.10 -8.19 0.59
CA ALA A 163 -18.01 -8.47 1.70
C ALA A 163 -17.27 -8.76 3.01
N GLY A 164 -16.15 -9.49 2.95
CA GLY A 164 -15.36 -9.83 4.13
C GLY A 164 -14.65 -8.60 4.72
N LEU A 165 -14.00 -7.79 3.88
CA LEU A 165 -13.36 -6.55 4.32
C LEU A 165 -14.41 -5.56 4.88
N ALA A 166 -15.58 -5.45 4.23
CA ALA A 166 -16.69 -4.64 4.72
C ALA A 166 -17.18 -5.11 6.10
N SER A 167 -17.29 -6.43 6.32
CA SER A 167 -17.69 -7.00 7.62
C SER A 167 -16.67 -6.65 8.71
N ILE A 168 -15.37 -6.81 8.42
CA ILE A 168 -14.28 -6.50 9.37
C ILE A 168 -14.29 -4.99 9.70
N ALA A 169 -14.40 -4.15 8.68
CA ALA A 169 -14.44 -2.69 8.86
C ALA A 169 -15.65 -2.25 9.68
N ALA A 170 -16.85 -2.76 9.36
CA ALA A 170 -18.07 -2.41 10.07
C ALA A 170 -18.06 -2.86 11.54
N PHE A 171 -17.58 -4.09 11.81
CA PHE A 171 -17.46 -4.58 13.18
C PHE A 171 -16.45 -3.76 13.99
N ALA A 172 -15.32 -3.44 13.38
CA ALA A 172 -14.29 -2.65 14.02
C ALA A 172 -14.74 -1.21 14.31
N LEU A 173 -15.48 -0.58 13.38
CA LEU A 173 -16.10 0.73 13.62
C LEU A 173 -17.18 0.65 14.70
N ALA A 174 -17.97 -0.42 14.77
CA ALA A 174 -18.92 -0.64 15.86
C ALA A 174 -18.22 -0.70 17.23
N VAL A 175 -17.08 -1.42 17.31
CA VAL A 175 -16.25 -1.47 18.53
C VAL A 175 -15.67 -0.08 18.86
N TRP A 176 -15.21 0.65 17.86
CA TRP A 176 -14.70 2.01 18.02
C TRP A 176 -15.79 2.95 18.56
N PHE A 177 -16.99 2.93 17.97
CA PHE A 177 -18.11 3.77 18.41
C PHE A 177 -18.60 3.41 19.81
N LEU A 178 -18.50 2.13 20.20
CA LEU A 178 -18.77 1.71 21.57
C LEU A 178 -17.77 2.33 22.56
N ILE A 179 -16.48 2.34 22.21
CA ILE A 179 -15.40 2.86 23.07
C ILE A 179 -15.44 4.40 23.13
N SER A 180 -15.77 5.04 22.01
CA SER A 180 -15.85 6.51 21.90
C SER A 180 -17.14 7.10 22.48
N GLU A 181 -18.02 6.27 23.07
CA GLU A 181 -19.32 6.68 23.61
C GLU A 181 -20.19 7.45 22.60
N THR A 182 -20.05 7.08 21.30
CA THR A 182 -20.84 7.67 20.21
C THR A 182 -22.31 7.25 20.35
N GLU A 183 -23.21 7.94 19.62
CA GLU A 183 -24.65 7.66 19.65
C GLU A 183 -24.95 6.15 19.39
N ALA A 184 -25.80 5.57 20.24
CA ALA A 184 -26.15 4.15 20.20
C ALA A 184 -26.70 3.71 18.83
N ASN A 185 -27.35 4.61 18.08
CA ASN A 185 -27.91 4.34 16.76
C ASN A 185 -26.81 4.00 15.75
N VAL A 186 -25.71 4.75 15.74
CA VAL A 186 -24.58 4.53 14.81
C VAL A 186 -23.97 3.14 15.04
N LEU A 187 -23.75 2.79 16.32
CA LEU A 187 -23.23 1.48 16.70
C LEU A 187 -24.13 0.33 16.20
N ILE A 188 -25.45 0.46 16.42
CA ILE A 188 -26.41 -0.60 16.04
C ILE A 188 -26.50 -0.72 14.52
N ILE A 189 -26.52 0.39 13.79
CA ILE A 189 -26.50 0.40 12.31
C ILE A 189 -25.26 -0.27 11.75
N MET A 190 -24.07 -0.03 12.36
CA MET A 190 -22.84 -0.72 11.98
C MET A 190 -22.93 -2.24 12.17
N LEU A 191 -23.50 -2.68 13.29
CA LEU A 191 -23.68 -4.11 13.56
C LEU A 191 -24.71 -4.76 12.63
N ILE A 192 -25.82 -4.08 12.31
CA ILE A 192 -26.79 -4.56 11.31
C ILE A 192 -26.12 -4.75 9.96
N PHE A 193 -25.34 -3.75 9.52
CA PHE A 193 -24.62 -3.82 8.26
C PHE A 193 -23.58 -4.96 8.25
N CYS A 194 -22.81 -5.10 9.33
CA CYS A 194 -21.87 -6.22 9.50
C CYS A 194 -22.58 -7.57 9.35
N GLY A 195 -23.72 -7.74 10.02
CA GLY A 195 -24.52 -8.96 9.92
C GLY A 195 -24.98 -9.25 8.49
N ALA A 196 -25.50 -8.24 7.79
CA ALA A 196 -25.94 -8.37 6.42
C ALA A 196 -24.81 -8.82 5.48
N CYS A 197 -23.62 -8.25 5.62
CA CYS A 197 -22.42 -8.64 4.86
C CYS A 197 -21.95 -10.07 5.20
N LEU A 198 -21.94 -10.46 6.49
CA LEU A 198 -21.55 -11.80 6.91
C LEU A 198 -22.50 -12.88 6.39
N GLY A 199 -23.81 -12.60 6.40
CA GLY A 199 -24.80 -13.54 5.84
C GLY A 199 -24.58 -13.76 4.34
N PHE A 200 -24.34 -12.71 3.57
CA PHE A 200 -24.02 -12.78 2.16
C PHE A 200 -22.70 -13.51 1.90
N LEU A 201 -21.67 -13.26 2.70
CA LEU A 201 -20.33 -13.81 2.56
C LEU A 201 -20.34 -15.36 2.53
N ARG A 202 -21.30 -16.00 3.20
CA ARG A 202 -21.44 -17.47 3.21
C ARG A 202 -21.56 -18.05 1.80
N TYR A 203 -22.19 -17.35 0.88
CA TYR A 203 -22.40 -17.80 -0.50
C TYR A 203 -21.45 -17.13 -1.50
N ASN A 204 -20.88 -15.99 -1.13
CA ASN A 204 -19.93 -15.24 -1.97
C ASN A 204 -18.47 -15.66 -1.72
N PHE A 205 -18.16 -16.36 -0.61
CA PHE A 205 -16.80 -16.86 -0.33
C PHE A 205 -16.39 -17.92 -1.35
N SER A 206 -15.10 -17.87 -1.75
CA SER A 206 -14.56 -18.71 -2.84
C SER A 206 -14.67 -20.22 -2.58
N PRO A 207 -15.19 -21.04 -3.55
CA PRO A 207 -15.74 -20.63 -4.84
C PRO A 207 -17.15 -20.02 -4.67
N ALA A 208 -17.35 -18.81 -5.22
CA ALA A 208 -18.60 -18.08 -5.06
C ALA A 208 -19.77 -18.76 -5.78
N SER A 209 -20.91 -18.83 -5.10
CA SER A 209 -22.18 -19.25 -5.67
C SER A 209 -23.01 -18.08 -6.21
N ILE A 210 -22.63 -16.84 -5.88
CA ILE A 210 -23.24 -15.60 -6.32
C ILE A 210 -22.22 -14.47 -6.21
N PHE A 211 -22.18 -13.57 -7.21
CA PHE A 211 -21.39 -12.35 -7.17
C PHE A 211 -22.19 -11.19 -6.58
N MET A 212 -21.48 -10.30 -5.89
CA MET A 212 -22.06 -9.12 -5.25
C MET A 212 -22.65 -8.16 -6.28
N GLY A 213 -21.89 -7.88 -7.31
CA GLY A 213 -22.22 -6.96 -8.38
C GLY A 213 -22.12 -5.48 -7.95
N ASP A 214 -22.35 -4.59 -8.92
CA ASP A 214 -22.32 -3.15 -8.70
C ASP A 214 -23.40 -2.70 -7.70
N THR A 215 -24.51 -3.40 -7.65
CA THR A 215 -25.56 -3.19 -6.62
C THR A 215 -25.00 -3.22 -5.21
N GLY A 216 -24.20 -4.21 -4.87
CA GLY A 216 -23.66 -4.37 -3.50
C GLY A 216 -22.43 -3.51 -3.24
N SER A 217 -21.49 -3.49 -4.18
CA SER A 217 -20.23 -2.79 -4.00
C SER A 217 -20.41 -1.27 -3.92
N LEU A 218 -21.29 -0.67 -4.73
CA LEU A 218 -21.63 0.75 -4.66
C LEU A 218 -22.34 1.11 -3.34
N PHE A 219 -23.22 0.24 -2.86
CA PHE A 219 -23.88 0.43 -1.56
C PHE A 219 -22.89 0.38 -0.40
N ILE A 220 -22.00 -0.62 -0.36
CA ILE A 220 -20.98 -0.75 0.67
C ILE A 220 -20.09 0.49 0.69
N GLY A 221 -19.64 0.94 -0.48
CA GLY A 221 -18.80 2.12 -0.58
C GLY A 221 -19.50 3.40 -0.13
N LEU A 222 -20.76 3.60 -0.53
CA LEU A 222 -21.58 4.74 -0.05
C LEU A 222 -21.75 4.69 1.46
N PHE A 223 -22.05 3.52 2.03
CA PHE A 223 -22.22 3.34 3.46
C PHE A 223 -20.97 3.79 4.23
N PHE A 224 -19.81 3.30 3.88
CA PHE A 224 -18.58 3.71 4.53
C PHE A 224 -18.19 5.16 4.27
N ALA A 225 -18.44 5.68 3.06
CA ALA A 225 -18.21 7.09 2.77
C ALA A 225 -19.04 7.99 3.69
N TYR A 226 -20.33 7.69 3.87
CA TYR A 226 -21.22 8.44 4.74
C TYR A 226 -20.74 8.43 6.20
N PHE A 227 -20.51 7.24 6.78
CA PHE A 227 -20.16 7.15 8.20
C PHE A 227 -18.76 7.70 8.51
N SER A 228 -17.83 7.59 7.60
CA SER A 228 -16.50 8.21 7.76
C SER A 228 -16.55 9.74 7.73
N MET A 229 -17.48 10.34 6.96
CA MET A 229 -17.67 11.79 6.91
C MET A 229 -18.46 12.30 8.13
N ALA A 230 -19.52 11.61 8.52
CA ALA A 230 -20.36 12.00 9.65
C ALA A 230 -19.56 12.08 10.97
N GLU A 231 -18.59 11.18 11.14
CA GLU A 231 -17.68 11.20 12.29
C GLU A 231 -16.58 12.26 12.16
N SER A 232 -16.10 12.55 10.96
CA SER A 232 -15.05 13.56 10.75
C SER A 232 -15.50 14.98 11.12
N THR A 233 -16.80 15.27 10.99
CA THR A 233 -17.38 16.57 11.38
C THR A 233 -17.57 16.72 12.89
N LYS A 234 -17.68 15.60 13.64
CA LYS A 234 -17.80 15.59 15.10
C LYS A 234 -16.45 15.41 15.80
N ALA A 235 -15.41 14.97 15.07
CA ALA A 235 -14.15 14.56 15.64
C ALA A 235 -13.15 15.70 15.71
N MET A 236 -12.76 16.06 16.91
CA MET A 236 -11.72 17.04 17.18
C MET A 236 -10.29 16.47 17.12
N THR A 237 -10.12 15.18 16.78
CA THR A 237 -8.79 14.54 16.81
C THR A 237 -8.49 13.73 15.55
N VAL A 238 -7.21 13.70 15.15
CA VAL A 238 -6.70 12.85 14.06
C VAL A 238 -7.05 11.39 14.29
N THR A 239 -7.12 10.96 15.52
CA THR A 239 -7.45 9.59 15.94
C THR A 239 -8.80 9.14 15.42
N THR A 240 -9.81 9.97 15.53
CA THR A 240 -11.18 9.68 15.10
C THR A 240 -11.29 9.58 13.57
N LEU A 241 -10.45 10.30 12.84
CA LEU A 241 -10.38 10.21 11.38
C LEU A 241 -9.58 8.99 10.90
N LEU A 242 -8.51 8.63 11.63
CA LEU A 242 -7.61 7.54 11.23
C LEU A 242 -8.22 6.15 11.41
N VAL A 243 -9.06 5.93 12.41
CA VAL A 243 -9.69 4.61 12.61
C VAL A 243 -10.60 4.23 11.43
N PRO A 244 -11.55 5.07 10.97
CA PRO A 244 -12.32 4.79 9.76
C PRO A 244 -11.44 4.66 8.51
N LEU A 245 -10.44 5.52 8.35
CA LEU A 245 -9.54 5.49 7.20
C LEU A 245 -8.77 4.17 7.13
N LEU A 246 -8.24 3.69 8.26
CA LEU A 246 -7.49 2.43 8.32
C LEU A 246 -8.41 1.20 8.24
N ALA A 247 -9.66 1.30 8.70
CA ALA A 247 -10.67 0.26 8.52
C ALA A 247 -10.95 -0.01 7.02
N MET A 248 -10.96 1.06 6.22
CA MET A 248 -11.10 1.00 4.76
C MET A 248 -9.75 1.00 4.04
N GLY A 249 -8.64 0.87 4.75
CA GLY A 249 -7.29 1.12 4.24
C GLY A 249 -6.95 0.33 2.98
N ILE A 250 -7.24 -0.98 2.95
CA ILE A 250 -6.93 -1.83 1.81
C ILE A 250 -7.69 -1.39 0.55
N PRO A 251 -9.04 -1.22 0.56
CA PRO A 251 -9.79 -0.72 -0.60
C PRO A 251 -9.33 0.65 -1.10
N ILE A 252 -9.22 1.63 -0.21
CA ILE A 252 -8.83 3.00 -0.57
C ILE A 252 -7.43 3.02 -1.17
N PHE A 253 -6.54 2.22 -0.60
CA PHE A 253 -5.15 2.17 -1.02
C PHE A 253 -4.98 1.56 -2.40
N ASP A 254 -5.70 0.46 -2.71
CA ASP A 254 -5.69 -0.17 -4.04
C ASP A 254 -6.12 0.81 -5.13
N VAL A 255 -7.19 1.59 -4.87
CA VAL A 255 -7.64 2.63 -5.81
C VAL A 255 -6.63 3.76 -5.97
N PHE A 256 -6.04 4.22 -4.88
CA PHE A 256 -5.03 5.27 -4.93
C PHE A 256 -3.84 4.86 -5.82
N LEU A 257 -3.34 3.63 -5.65
CA LEU A 257 -2.29 3.07 -6.50
C LEU A 257 -2.72 2.93 -7.96
N ALA A 258 -3.95 2.49 -8.21
CA ALA A 258 -4.48 2.36 -9.58
C ALA A 258 -4.59 3.73 -10.28
N ILE A 259 -5.03 4.78 -9.58
CA ILE A 259 -5.08 6.15 -10.11
C ILE A 259 -3.67 6.66 -10.43
N LEU A 260 -2.72 6.48 -9.52
CA LEU A 260 -1.33 6.89 -9.73
C LEU A 260 -0.72 6.21 -10.97
N ARG A 261 -0.94 4.89 -11.14
CA ARG A 261 -0.49 4.15 -12.33
C ARG A 261 -1.06 4.68 -13.62
N ARG A 262 -2.40 4.87 -13.67
CA ARG A 262 -3.09 5.35 -14.87
C ARG A 262 -2.64 6.76 -15.24
N PHE A 263 -2.53 7.64 -14.25
CA PHE A 263 -1.98 8.98 -14.44
C PHE A 263 -0.59 8.91 -15.08
N TYR A 264 0.24 8.04 -14.57
CA TYR A 264 1.58 7.82 -15.02
C TYR A 264 1.64 7.27 -16.47
N ARG A 265 0.93 6.17 -16.77
CA ARG A 265 0.86 5.58 -18.12
C ARG A 265 0.36 6.60 -19.15
N LYS A 266 -0.64 7.41 -18.80
CA LYS A 266 -1.23 8.40 -19.70
C LYS A 266 -0.33 9.61 -19.95
N TYR A 267 0.20 10.23 -18.89
CA TYR A 267 0.88 11.53 -19.00
C TYR A 267 2.39 11.42 -19.14
N ILE A 268 2.99 10.37 -18.63
CA ILE A 268 4.44 10.18 -18.63
C ILE A 268 4.87 9.19 -19.71
N LYS A 269 4.30 7.98 -19.77
CA LYS A 269 4.56 7.02 -20.85
C LYS A 269 3.92 7.39 -22.19
N LYS A 270 2.87 8.21 -22.18
CA LYS A 270 2.09 8.56 -23.37
C LYS A 270 1.63 7.32 -24.15
N GLU A 271 1.26 6.25 -23.45
CA GLU A 271 0.78 5.02 -24.07
C GLU A 271 -0.52 5.30 -24.82
N PRO A 272 -0.60 5.03 -26.13
CA PRO A 272 -1.81 5.27 -26.89
C PRO A 272 -2.92 4.31 -26.43
N GLY A 273 -4.13 4.85 -26.16
CA GLY A 273 -5.29 4.06 -25.76
C GLY A 273 -5.51 3.91 -24.26
N VAL A 274 -4.60 4.39 -23.40
CA VAL A 274 -4.79 4.38 -21.94
C VAL A 274 -5.60 5.59 -21.50
N GLY A 275 -6.85 5.35 -21.09
CA GLY A 275 -7.71 6.36 -20.44
C GLY A 275 -7.55 6.31 -18.91
N ILE A 276 -7.83 7.43 -18.21
CA ILE A 276 -7.85 7.44 -16.73
C ILE A 276 -8.94 6.51 -16.19
N MET A 277 -9.98 6.22 -17.00
CA MET A 277 -11.13 5.38 -16.65
C MET A 277 -11.12 3.99 -17.33
N THR A 278 -10.07 3.63 -18.08
CA THR A 278 -9.97 2.29 -18.66
C THR A 278 -9.70 1.25 -17.58
N GLY A 279 -10.37 0.09 -17.65
CA GLY A 279 -10.15 -1.01 -16.70
C GLY A 279 -8.67 -1.42 -16.66
N ASP A 280 -8.13 -1.56 -15.49
CA ASP A 280 -6.76 -2.01 -15.24
C ASP A 280 -6.83 -3.40 -14.59
N HIS A 281 -6.02 -4.35 -15.06
CA HIS A 281 -5.97 -5.71 -14.52
C HIS A 281 -4.94 -5.86 -13.38
N ASP A 282 -4.22 -4.79 -13.07
CA ASP A 282 -3.08 -4.78 -12.17
C ASP A 282 -3.44 -4.36 -10.72
N HIS A 283 -4.65 -4.70 -10.24
CA HIS A 283 -5.04 -4.42 -8.86
C HIS A 283 -4.27 -5.29 -7.85
N LEU A 284 -4.02 -4.73 -6.65
CA LEU A 284 -3.31 -5.38 -5.54
C LEU A 284 -3.80 -6.81 -5.27
N HIS A 285 -5.10 -7.00 -5.19
CA HIS A 285 -5.71 -8.28 -4.89
C HIS A 285 -5.46 -9.33 -6.00
N HIS A 286 -5.46 -8.95 -7.29
CA HIS A 286 -5.13 -9.85 -8.39
C HIS A 286 -3.68 -10.32 -8.34
N ARG A 287 -2.76 -9.44 -8.02
CA ARG A 287 -1.32 -9.77 -7.91
C ARG A 287 -1.01 -10.67 -6.73
N ILE A 288 -1.62 -10.42 -5.58
CA ILE A 288 -1.50 -11.33 -4.45
C ILE A 288 -2.07 -12.70 -4.83
N GLN A 289 -3.16 -12.75 -5.60
CA GLN A 289 -3.73 -13.99 -6.10
C GLN A 289 -2.78 -14.75 -7.04
N GLU A 290 -2.14 -14.05 -7.96
CA GLU A 290 -1.14 -14.64 -8.86
C GLU A 290 0.04 -15.25 -8.10
N GLN A 291 0.52 -14.58 -7.05
CA GLN A 291 1.58 -15.10 -6.20
C GLN A 291 1.13 -16.29 -5.34
N MET A 292 -0.06 -16.21 -4.77
CA MET A 292 -0.60 -17.22 -3.87
C MET A 292 -1.21 -18.43 -4.61
N GLN A 293 -1.58 -18.24 -5.90
CA GLN A 293 -2.26 -19.23 -6.74
C GLN A 293 -3.49 -19.88 -6.09
N ASN A 294 -4.06 -19.22 -5.07
CA ASN A 294 -5.20 -19.72 -4.30
C ASN A 294 -6.06 -18.58 -3.77
N PRO A 295 -7.29 -18.39 -4.33
CA PRO A 295 -8.18 -17.28 -3.95
C PRO A 295 -8.51 -17.25 -2.45
N ARG A 296 -8.69 -18.41 -1.81
CA ARG A 296 -8.99 -18.47 -0.38
C ARG A 296 -7.83 -17.99 0.49
N LYS A 297 -6.59 -18.34 0.14
CA LYS A 297 -5.40 -17.89 0.88
C LYS A 297 -5.22 -16.38 0.72
N THR A 298 -5.48 -15.84 -0.48
CA THR A 298 -5.48 -14.41 -0.74
C THR A 298 -6.51 -13.67 0.12
N ALA A 299 -7.75 -14.16 0.17
CA ALA A 299 -8.80 -13.57 1.00
C ALA A 299 -8.41 -13.59 2.51
N TYR A 300 -7.92 -14.71 3.03
CA TYR A 300 -7.48 -14.79 4.43
C TYR A 300 -6.31 -13.86 4.74
N LEU A 301 -5.35 -13.70 3.83
CA LEU A 301 -4.24 -12.76 4.01
C LEU A 301 -4.77 -11.32 4.09
N LEU A 302 -5.65 -10.91 3.18
CA LEU A 302 -6.24 -9.57 3.18
C LEU A 302 -7.09 -9.32 4.42
N TYR A 303 -7.86 -10.31 4.89
CA TYR A 303 -8.62 -10.21 6.15
C TYR A 303 -7.70 -10.06 7.36
N ALA A 304 -6.62 -10.83 7.42
CA ALA A 304 -5.64 -10.72 8.50
C ALA A 304 -4.97 -9.33 8.53
N LEU A 305 -4.60 -8.81 7.36
CA LEU A 305 -4.02 -7.47 7.23
C LEU A 305 -5.02 -6.37 7.63
N ALA A 306 -6.27 -6.46 7.16
CA ALA A 306 -7.31 -5.51 7.54
C ALA A 306 -7.57 -5.53 9.05
N THR A 307 -7.67 -6.73 9.64
CA THR A 307 -7.85 -6.90 11.08
C THR A 307 -6.68 -6.32 11.87
N LEU A 308 -5.44 -6.56 11.42
CA LEU A 308 -4.24 -6.02 12.05
C LEU A 308 -4.22 -4.48 12.00
N LEU A 309 -4.53 -3.88 10.85
CA LEU A 309 -4.58 -2.43 10.69
C LEU A 309 -5.61 -1.79 11.59
N VAL A 310 -6.82 -2.36 11.63
CA VAL A 310 -7.91 -1.81 12.44
C VAL A 310 -7.69 -2.00 13.94
N THR A 311 -7.29 -3.19 14.37
CA THR A 311 -7.01 -3.44 15.79
C THR A 311 -5.85 -2.58 16.29
N GLY A 312 -4.82 -2.41 15.45
CA GLY A 312 -3.71 -1.50 15.73
C GLY A 312 -4.18 -0.04 15.81
N ALA A 313 -5.08 0.42 14.93
CA ALA A 313 -5.64 1.76 14.97
C ALA A 313 -6.46 2.03 16.25
N ILE A 314 -7.33 1.08 16.63
CA ILE A 314 -8.11 1.17 17.87
C ILE A 314 -7.19 1.14 19.09
N ALA A 315 -6.21 0.23 19.12
CA ALA A 315 -5.24 0.17 20.20
C ALA A 315 -4.44 1.48 20.33
N ALA A 316 -3.99 2.05 19.20
CA ALA A 316 -3.31 3.35 19.19
C ALA A 316 -4.19 4.48 19.72
N ALA A 317 -5.50 4.45 19.43
CA ALA A 317 -6.44 5.46 19.88
C ALA A 317 -6.71 5.41 21.41
N LEU A 318 -6.48 4.26 22.05
CA LEU A 318 -6.70 4.05 23.50
C LEU A 318 -5.48 4.39 24.37
N VAL A 319 -4.33 4.73 23.80
CA VAL A 319 -3.09 4.96 24.55
C VAL A 319 -2.82 6.45 24.75
N SER A 320 -1.81 6.79 25.55
CA SER A 320 -1.38 8.18 25.76
C SER A 320 -0.89 8.85 24.47
N ASN A 321 -0.92 10.17 24.42
CA ASN A 321 -0.56 10.96 23.22
C ASN A 321 0.76 10.57 22.57
N LEU A 322 1.82 10.33 23.36
CA LEU A 322 3.12 9.88 22.82
C LEU A 322 3.00 8.49 22.18
N MET A 323 2.38 7.54 22.90
CA MET A 323 2.19 6.18 22.39
C MET A 323 1.24 6.12 21.20
N GLN A 324 0.23 6.98 21.13
CA GLN A 324 -0.61 7.14 19.94
C GLN A 324 0.24 7.52 18.73
N THR A 325 1.08 8.55 18.85
CA THR A 325 1.95 9.00 17.75
C THR A 325 2.90 7.89 17.29
N LEU A 326 3.52 7.17 18.23
CA LEU A 326 4.40 6.04 17.93
C LEU A 326 3.64 4.88 17.28
N SER A 327 2.44 4.57 17.76
CA SER A 327 1.60 3.51 17.20
C SER A 327 1.15 3.84 15.79
N PHE A 328 0.79 5.08 15.50
CA PHE A 328 0.47 5.53 14.13
C PHE A 328 1.69 5.45 13.21
N ALA A 329 2.88 5.80 13.68
CA ALA A 329 4.10 5.62 12.90
C ALA A 329 4.34 4.14 12.55
N VAL A 330 4.14 3.23 13.50
CA VAL A 330 4.23 1.78 13.27
C VAL A 330 3.17 1.30 12.29
N LEU A 331 1.91 1.75 12.43
CA LEU A 331 0.83 1.40 11.50
C LEU A 331 1.10 1.90 10.09
N LEU A 332 1.65 3.12 9.93
CA LEU A 332 2.09 3.63 8.63
C LEU A 332 3.22 2.79 8.04
N VAL A 333 4.16 2.30 8.87
CA VAL A 333 5.20 1.36 8.43
C VAL A 333 4.59 0.03 8.00
N ILE A 334 3.64 -0.53 8.75
CA ILE A 334 2.92 -1.75 8.39
C ILE A 334 2.15 -1.54 7.08
N LEU A 335 1.42 -0.45 6.96
CA LEU A 335 0.72 -0.08 5.73
C LEU A 335 1.72 0.01 4.57
N PHE A 336 2.87 0.65 4.78
CA PHE A 336 3.94 0.72 3.80
C PHE A 336 4.49 -0.67 3.43
N ILE A 337 4.68 -1.58 4.39
CA ILE A 337 5.10 -2.97 4.13
C ILE A 337 4.03 -3.71 3.31
N VAL A 338 2.74 -3.52 3.64
CA VAL A 338 1.62 -4.07 2.85
C VAL A 338 1.65 -3.53 1.42
N ILE A 339 1.82 -2.23 1.27
CA ILE A 339 2.05 -1.57 -0.02
C ILE A 339 3.23 -2.22 -0.74
N ARG A 340 4.27 -2.52 -0.01
CA ARG A 340 5.48 -3.10 -0.54
C ARG A 340 5.30 -4.53 -1.06
N PHE A 341 4.53 -5.37 -0.38
CA PHE A 341 4.13 -6.68 -0.91
C PHE A 341 3.24 -6.56 -2.16
N ALA A 342 2.52 -5.45 -2.27
CA ALA A 342 1.69 -5.11 -3.41
C ALA A 342 2.47 -4.49 -4.60
N THR A 343 3.60 -3.87 -4.34
CA THR A 343 4.33 -3.01 -5.31
C THR A 343 5.47 -3.70 -6.02
N ILE A 344 5.22 -4.82 -6.61
CA ILE A 344 5.91 -5.18 -7.84
C ILE A 344 5.72 -4.08 -8.92
N GLU A 345 4.72 -3.24 -8.80
CA GLU A 345 4.32 -2.18 -9.73
C GLU A 345 5.00 -0.81 -9.60
N PHE A 346 5.52 -0.46 -8.45
CA PHE A 346 6.38 0.73 -8.35
C PHE A 346 7.63 0.64 -9.24
N TYR A 347 7.89 -0.52 -9.76
CA TYR A 347 8.95 -0.89 -10.68
C TYR A 347 8.91 -0.16 -12.00
N ASP A 348 7.78 -0.31 -12.70
CA ASP A 348 7.55 0.40 -13.94
C ASP A 348 7.56 1.91 -13.71
N THR A 349 7.08 2.34 -12.53
CA THR A 349 7.06 3.76 -12.15
C THR A 349 8.44 4.28 -11.78
N ALA A 350 9.28 3.47 -11.13
CA ALA A 350 10.63 3.90 -10.75
C ALA A 350 11.64 3.81 -11.90
N GLU A 351 11.56 2.80 -12.73
CA GLU A 351 12.34 2.71 -13.96
C GLU A 351 12.02 3.88 -14.89
N LEU A 352 10.83 4.38 -14.79
CA LEU A 352 10.33 5.47 -15.58
C LEU A 352 10.63 6.85 -14.99
N ILE A 353 10.57 7.04 -13.68
CA ILE A 353 11.18 8.21 -13.03
C ILE A 353 12.68 8.19 -13.32
N ALA A 354 13.30 7.01 -13.33
CA ALA A 354 14.71 6.85 -13.68
C ALA A 354 14.99 7.02 -15.20
N ASN A 355 14.15 6.55 -16.10
CA ASN A 355 14.38 6.55 -17.55
C ASN A 355 13.54 7.59 -18.31
N GLY A 356 12.40 8.01 -17.82
CA GLY A 356 11.46 8.91 -18.51
C GLY A 356 11.80 10.39 -18.43
N VAL A 357 12.62 10.79 -17.46
CA VAL A 357 13.09 12.18 -17.36
C VAL A 357 14.44 12.30 -18.07
N LYS A 358 14.44 12.23 -19.39
CA LYS A 358 15.58 12.64 -20.22
C LYS A 358 15.72 14.17 -20.20
N PHE A 359 16.03 14.75 -19.03
CA PHE A 359 16.47 16.14 -18.94
C PHE A 359 17.99 16.19 -18.84
N PRO A 360 18.65 17.11 -19.55
CA PRO A 360 20.12 17.21 -19.57
C PRO A 360 20.76 17.59 -18.22
N HIS A 361 19.96 17.96 -17.20
CA HIS A 361 20.43 18.32 -15.85
C HIS A 361 19.80 17.45 -14.74
N ARG A 362 19.79 16.15 -14.94
CA ARG A 362 19.17 15.14 -14.06
C ARG A 362 19.61 15.22 -12.58
N SER A 363 20.88 15.52 -12.34
CA SER A 363 21.45 15.62 -10.99
C SER A 363 20.88 16.79 -10.19
N PHE A 364 20.60 17.92 -10.84
CA PHE A 364 20.06 19.11 -10.17
C PHE A 364 18.62 18.91 -9.71
N LEU A 365 17.76 18.34 -10.56
CA LEU A 365 16.34 18.10 -10.23
C LEU A 365 16.18 17.11 -9.07
N LEU A 366 16.91 16.00 -9.06
CA LEU A 366 16.88 15.05 -7.96
C LEU A 366 17.43 15.65 -6.67
N THR A 367 18.51 16.43 -6.77
CA THR A 367 19.11 17.12 -5.61
C THR A 367 18.17 18.18 -5.03
N ALA A 368 17.41 18.91 -5.87
CA ALA A 368 16.46 19.92 -5.45
C ALA A 368 15.13 19.33 -4.95
N LEU A 369 14.72 18.15 -5.43
CA LEU A 369 13.46 17.51 -5.08
C LEU A 369 13.47 16.97 -3.65
N HIS A 370 14.56 16.35 -3.20
CA HIS A 370 14.66 15.78 -1.86
C HIS A 370 14.41 16.78 -0.72
N PRO A 371 14.98 18.01 -0.72
CA PRO A 371 14.65 19.01 0.30
C PRO A 371 13.15 19.35 0.34
N VAL A 372 12.48 19.42 -0.82
CA VAL A 372 11.04 19.71 -0.90
C VAL A 372 10.22 18.57 -0.31
N ILE A 373 10.57 17.33 -0.65
CA ILE A 373 9.93 16.12 -0.08
C ILE A 373 10.13 16.10 1.44
N ASP A 374 11.36 16.33 1.91
CA ASP A 374 11.67 16.34 3.34
C ASP A 374 10.89 17.42 4.09
N CYS A 375 10.83 18.64 3.56
CA CYS A 375 10.00 19.71 4.14
C CYS A 375 8.52 19.30 4.20
N THR A 376 8.01 18.68 3.15
CA THR A 376 6.62 18.21 3.11
C THR A 376 6.37 17.10 4.15
N LEU A 377 7.24 16.11 4.23
CA LEU A 377 7.15 15.01 5.19
C LEU A 377 7.25 15.51 6.64
N LEU A 378 8.16 16.46 6.91
CA LEU A 378 8.30 17.08 8.22
C LEU A 378 7.09 17.93 8.59
N THR A 379 6.51 18.65 7.62
CA THR A 379 5.27 19.41 7.83
C THR A 379 4.12 18.47 8.17
N VAL A 380 3.97 17.37 7.46
CA VAL A 380 2.97 16.35 7.74
C VAL A 380 3.19 15.73 9.13
N ALA A 381 4.42 15.38 9.49
CA ALA A 381 4.76 14.87 10.81
C ALA A 381 4.42 15.89 11.92
N TYR A 382 4.72 17.16 11.68
CA TYR A 382 4.41 18.24 12.61
C TYR A 382 2.90 18.44 12.80
N LEU A 383 2.12 18.43 11.71
CA LEU A 383 0.66 18.54 11.75
C LEU A 383 0.03 17.35 12.49
N ILE A 384 0.44 16.12 12.17
CA ILE A 384 -0.05 14.91 12.86
C ILE A 384 0.27 14.98 14.36
N THR A 385 1.51 15.30 14.72
CA THR A 385 1.89 15.40 16.13
C THR A 385 1.15 16.51 16.84
N SER A 386 0.96 17.65 16.18
CA SER A 386 0.24 18.81 16.68
C SER A 386 -1.23 18.49 17.04
N THR A 387 -1.90 17.77 16.17
CA THR A 387 -3.29 17.36 16.38
C THR A 387 -3.40 16.28 17.45
N VAL A 388 -2.51 15.29 17.50
CA VAL A 388 -2.48 14.26 18.54
C VAL A 388 -2.31 14.88 19.95
N PHE A 389 -1.50 15.94 20.07
CA PHE A 389 -1.28 16.63 21.35
C PHE A 389 -2.27 17.78 21.60
N GLN A 390 -3.37 17.87 20.81
CA GLN A 390 -4.45 18.86 20.94
C GLN A 390 -3.94 20.31 21.07
N ARG A 391 -2.83 20.61 20.41
CA ARG A 391 -2.30 21.97 20.37
C ARG A 391 -2.93 22.72 19.21
N ASN A 392 -3.72 23.74 19.51
CA ASN A 392 -4.22 24.72 18.56
C ASN A 392 -3.06 25.60 18.01
N ILE A 393 -2.18 24.96 17.22
CA ILE A 393 -0.94 25.57 16.74
C ILE A 393 -1.21 26.54 15.59
N LEU A 394 -2.30 26.36 14.85
CA LEU A 394 -2.61 27.17 13.67
C LEU A 394 -3.35 28.49 13.98
N ILE A 395 -3.82 28.67 15.23
CA ILE A 395 -4.59 29.87 15.62
C ILE A 395 -3.70 30.98 16.21
N SER A 396 -2.47 30.66 16.64
CA SER A 396 -1.52 31.64 17.15
C SER A 396 -0.66 32.23 16.04
N PRO A 397 -0.47 33.56 15.93
CA PRO A 397 0.45 34.15 14.96
C PRO A 397 1.90 33.69 15.11
N TYR A 398 2.27 33.12 16.26
CA TYR A 398 3.57 32.52 16.52
C TYR A 398 3.69 31.06 16.04
N SER A 399 2.61 30.43 15.62
CA SER A 399 2.58 29.01 15.29
C SER A 399 3.38 28.67 14.03
N LEU A 400 3.31 29.51 13.00
CA LEU A 400 4.07 29.32 11.76
C LEU A 400 5.58 29.52 12.00
N GLN A 401 5.94 30.50 12.81
CA GLN A 401 7.35 30.75 13.17
C GLN A 401 7.90 29.58 13.99
N GLN A 402 7.13 29.06 14.95
CA GLN A 402 7.51 27.89 15.71
C GLN A 402 7.64 26.65 14.82
N ALA A 403 6.70 26.39 13.92
CA ALA A 403 6.78 25.29 12.96
C ALA A 403 8.06 25.36 12.13
N LEU A 404 8.40 26.54 11.61
CA LEU A 404 9.63 26.75 10.85
C LEU A 404 10.89 26.46 11.69
N CYS A 405 10.93 26.85 12.96
CA CYS A 405 12.04 26.56 13.86
C CYS A 405 12.29 25.07 14.06
N TYR A 406 11.26 24.23 13.95
CA TYR A 406 11.38 22.78 14.10
C TYR A 406 11.61 22.04 12.78
N ILE A 407 11.04 22.53 11.69
CA ILE A 407 11.19 21.94 10.36
C ILE A 407 12.56 22.27 9.76
N ALA A 408 12.99 23.52 9.83
CA ALA A 408 14.18 24.01 9.14
C ALA A 408 15.51 23.32 9.53
N PRO A 409 15.77 22.93 10.79
CA PRO A 409 17.04 22.28 11.15
C PRO A 409 17.33 20.99 10.36
N PHE A 410 16.31 20.19 10.07
CA PHE A 410 16.49 18.94 9.34
C PHE A 410 17.03 19.15 7.91
N PRO A 411 16.32 19.84 7.00
CA PRO A 411 16.81 20.02 5.64
C PRO A 411 18.11 20.86 5.59
N LEU A 412 18.33 21.79 6.50
CA LEU A 412 19.58 22.54 6.56
C LEU A 412 20.78 21.63 6.89
N ILE A 413 20.68 20.80 7.93
CA ILE A 413 21.77 19.87 8.30
C ILE A 413 22.02 18.86 7.20
N LEU A 414 20.96 18.31 6.59
CA LEU A 414 21.07 17.37 5.48
C LEU A 414 21.71 18.01 4.24
N ALA A 415 21.45 19.31 3.99
CA ALA A 415 22.07 20.05 2.91
C ALA A 415 23.56 20.30 3.17
N PHE A 416 23.92 20.84 4.34
CA PHE A 416 25.32 21.13 4.68
C PHE A 416 26.19 19.88 4.78
N SER A 417 25.62 18.77 5.24
CA SER A 417 26.32 17.49 5.30
C SER A 417 26.52 16.81 3.94
N GLY A 418 25.90 17.32 2.88
CA GLY A 418 25.95 16.75 1.54
C GLY A 418 25.14 15.44 1.39
N VAL A 419 24.18 15.18 2.27
CA VAL A 419 23.27 14.03 2.18
C VAL A 419 22.43 14.11 0.90
N TYR A 420 22.01 15.30 0.47
CA TYR A 420 21.27 15.51 -0.77
C TYR A 420 22.09 15.28 -2.05
N ARG A 421 23.43 15.22 -1.96
CA ARG A 421 24.31 14.86 -3.08
C ARG A 421 24.44 13.34 -3.24
N THR A 422 23.85 12.56 -2.33
CA THR A 422 23.90 11.10 -2.37
C THR A 422 22.87 10.58 -3.36
N TYR A 423 23.29 9.73 -4.30
CA TYR A 423 22.39 9.05 -5.21
C TYR A 423 21.77 7.85 -4.49
N TRP A 424 20.56 8.05 -3.95
CA TRP A 424 19.93 7.11 -3.03
C TRP A 424 19.53 5.78 -3.66
N LEU A 425 19.31 5.74 -4.97
CA LEU A 425 19.08 4.48 -5.68
C LEU A 425 20.23 3.48 -5.46
N ARG A 426 21.50 3.96 -5.43
CA ARG A 426 22.71 3.12 -5.24
C ARG A 426 23.44 3.39 -3.93
N ALA A 427 22.72 3.80 -2.91
CA ALA A 427 23.32 4.15 -1.64
C ALA A 427 23.81 2.92 -0.89
N GLY A 428 25.08 2.93 -0.49
CA GLY A 428 25.64 1.88 0.37
C GLY A 428 25.33 2.13 1.85
N ILE A 429 25.62 1.15 2.67
CA ILE A 429 25.43 1.18 4.15
C ILE A 429 26.02 2.43 4.80
N LYS A 430 27.18 2.91 4.30
CA LYS A 430 27.83 4.14 4.81
C LYS A 430 26.96 5.37 4.63
N SER A 431 26.17 5.45 3.55
CA SER A 431 25.27 6.58 3.29
C SER A 431 24.08 6.59 4.27
N TYR A 432 23.55 5.42 4.61
CA TYR A 432 22.50 5.29 5.64
C TYR A 432 23.02 5.62 7.04
N TYR A 433 24.22 5.18 7.38
CA TYR A 433 24.86 5.56 8.65
C TYR A 433 25.04 7.09 8.74
N LYS A 434 25.52 7.72 7.66
CA LYS A 434 25.63 9.19 7.57
C LYS A 434 24.26 9.86 7.73
N LEU A 435 23.22 9.35 7.07
CA LEU A 435 21.86 9.86 7.19
C LEU A 435 21.38 9.82 8.64
N LEU A 436 21.47 8.65 9.30
CA LEU A 436 21.06 8.48 10.69
C LEU A 436 21.80 9.43 11.63
N LEU A 437 23.11 9.57 11.43
CA LEU A 437 23.92 10.48 12.23
C LEU A 437 23.48 11.95 12.06
N MET A 438 23.17 12.36 10.83
CA MET A 438 22.71 13.73 10.55
C MET A 438 21.29 13.99 11.06
N LEU A 439 20.39 13.00 10.97
CA LEU A 439 19.07 13.09 11.59
C LEU A 439 19.16 13.20 13.12
N PHE A 440 20.10 12.48 13.74
CA PHE A 440 20.38 12.60 15.17
C PHE A 440 20.86 14.02 15.54
N PHE A 441 21.79 14.61 14.78
CA PHE A 441 22.23 16.00 15.01
C PHE A 441 21.07 16.99 14.84
N ALA A 442 20.24 16.82 13.82
CA ALA A 442 19.04 17.64 13.63
C ALA A 442 18.10 17.54 14.83
N ALA A 443 17.87 16.32 15.34
CA ALA A 443 17.06 16.06 16.51
C ALA A 443 17.61 16.79 17.77
N VAL A 444 18.91 16.73 17.99
CA VAL A 444 19.57 17.43 19.11
C VAL A 444 19.38 18.95 19.01
N ILE A 445 19.49 19.52 17.82
CA ILE A 445 19.26 20.95 17.61
C ILE A 445 17.80 21.32 17.87
N VAL A 446 16.84 20.53 17.38
CA VAL A 446 15.42 20.76 17.66
C VAL A 446 15.13 20.69 19.16
N LEU A 447 15.71 19.71 19.86
CA LEU A 447 15.59 19.62 21.33
C LEU A 447 16.22 20.82 22.04
N ALA A 448 17.38 21.29 21.59
CA ALA A 448 18.02 22.47 22.16
C ALA A 448 17.16 23.74 21.95
N ILE A 449 16.60 23.93 20.74
CA ILE A 449 15.67 25.02 20.45
C ILE A 449 14.44 24.93 21.36
N SER A 450 13.85 23.73 21.50
CA SER A 450 12.67 23.52 22.35
C SER A 450 12.96 23.84 23.82
N LEU A 451 14.12 23.41 24.32
CA LEU A 451 14.56 23.72 25.69
C LEU A 451 14.77 25.23 25.86
N GLY A 452 15.41 25.89 24.89
CA GLY A 452 15.60 27.35 24.90
C GLY A 452 14.27 28.11 24.96
N LEU A 453 13.27 27.69 24.19
CA LEU A 453 11.94 28.28 24.19
C LEU A 453 11.18 28.06 25.52
N ILE A 454 11.35 26.88 26.14
CA ILE A 454 10.80 26.57 27.46
C ILE A 454 11.43 27.46 28.53
N LEU A 455 12.75 27.66 28.50
CA LEU A 455 13.46 28.49 29.47
C LEU A 455 13.19 30.00 29.27
N TRP A 456 12.91 30.43 28.04
CA TRP A 456 12.56 31.82 27.73
C TRP A 456 11.17 32.21 28.25
N ASN A 457 10.22 31.28 28.28
CA ASN A 457 8.87 31.51 28.80
C ASN A 457 8.84 31.31 30.33
N PHE A 458 9.23 32.33 31.09
CA PHE A 458 9.12 32.38 32.55
C PHE A 458 7.64 32.27 32.97
N GLY A 459 7.19 31.08 33.36
CA GLY A 459 5.81 30.86 33.85
C GLY A 459 5.16 29.55 33.41
N VAL A 460 5.89 28.70 32.70
CA VAL A 460 5.35 27.40 32.23
C VAL A 460 5.23 26.41 33.38
N ASN A 461 4.04 25.86 33.60
CA ASN A 461 3.76 24.87 34.63
C ASN A 461 4.44 23.53 34.29
N ARG A 462 4.77 22.71 35.32
CA ARG A 462 5.43 21.39 35.16
C ARG A 462 4.71 20.46 34.19
N ASP A 463 3.38 20.48 34.19
CA ASP A 463 2.55 19.65 33.30
C ASP A 463 2.71 20.08 31.83
N GLN A 464 2.83 21.39 31.57
CA GLN A 464 3.07 21.92 30.25
C GLN A 464 4.49 21.55 29.73
N ILE A 465 5.48 21.52 30.60
CA ILE A 465 6.85 21.09 30.25
C ILE A 465 6.85 19.61 29.86
N SER A 466 6.13 18.76 30.60
CA SER A 466 6.03 17.34 30.27
C SER A 466 5.36 17.12 28.91
N LEU A 467 4.25 17.79 28.65
CA LEU A 467 3.53 17.72 27.38
C LEU A 467 4.38 18.23 26.19
N MET A 468 5.14 19.31 26.41
CA MET A 468 6.07 19.82 25.39
C MET A 468 7.18 18.82 25.08
N ARG A 469 7.78 18.20 26.08
CA ARG A 469 8.81 17.18 25.90
C ARG A 469 8.28 16.00 25.08
N GLU A 470 7.10 15.50 25.39
CA GLU A 470 6.47 14.40 24.68
C GLU A 470 6.19 14.77 23.22
N PHE A 471 5.64 15.97 22.98
CA PHE A 471 5.38 16.49 21.65
C PHE A 471 6.65 16.50 20.77
N TYR A 472 7.75 17.10 21.28
CA TYR A 472 8.99 17.18 20.50
C TYR A 472 9.62 15.82 20.26
N THR A 473 9.57 14.94 21.24
CA THR A 473 10.07 13.57 21.08
C THR A 473 9.30 12.82 20.01
N ALA A 474 7.97 12.92 20.02
CA ALA A 474 7.11 12.29 19.03
C ALA A 474 7.33 12.88 17.63
N TYR A 475 7.42 14.20 17.49
CA TYR A 475 7.69 14.89 16.23
C TYR A 475 9.05 14.46 15.63
N ILE A 476 10.12 14.48 16.42
CA ILE A 476 11.46 14.11 15.98
C ILE A 476 11.47 12.66 15.50
N PHE A 477 10.87 11.76 16.26
CA PHE A 477 10.81 10.34 15.90
C PHE A 477 10.04 10.15 14.58
N MET A 478 8.85 10.74 14.46
CA MET A 478 8.02 10.60 13.26
C MET A 478 8.68 11.23 12.04
N GLY A 479 9.18 12.45 12.14
CA GLY A 479 9.83 13.16 11.05
C GLY A 479 11.09 12.43 10.56
N SER A 480 11.93 11.98 11.50
CA SER A 480 13.13 11.20 11.16
C SER A 480 12.78 9.87 10.49
N SER A 481 11.72 9.20 10.98
CA SER A 481 11.24 7.94 10.40
C SER A 481 10.74 8.14 8.97
N PHE A 482 10.01 9.21 8.69
CA PHE A 482 9.51 9.52 7.35
C PHE A 482 10.65 9.79 6.37
N ILE A 483 11.65 10.60 6.76
CA ILE A 483 12.83 10.87 5.92
C ILE A 483 13.62 9.58 5.66
N PHE A 484 13.87 8.78 6.69
CA PHE A 484 14.58 7.52 6.54
C PHE A 484 13.84 6.55 5.61
N MET A 485 12.53 6.43 5.82
CA MET A 485 11.67 5.55 5.03
C MET A 485 11.66 5.94 3.55
N GLU A 486 11.54 7.22 3.23
CA GLU A 486 11.57 7.71 1.85
C GLU A 486 12.88 7.29 1.15
N ARG A 487 14.05 7.49 1.80
CA ARG A 487 15.36 7.08 1.25
C ARG A 487 15.48 5.55 1.10
N PHE A 488 14.95 4.82 2.08
CA PHE A 488 14.94 3.36 2.05
C PHE A 488 14.08 2.83 0.90
N VAL A 489 12.91 3.44 0.68
CA VAL A 489 12.03 3.11 -0.46
C VAL A 489 12.77 3.28 -1.78
N ILE A 490 13.37 4.46 -1.99
CA ILE A 490 14.09 4.77 -3.22
C ILE A 490 15.21 3.76 -3.48
N HIS A 491 16.02 3.43 -2.45
CA HIS A 491 17.09 2.44 -2.58
C HIS A 491 16.57 1.04 -2.90
N TYR A 492 15.54 0.64 -2.19
CA TYR A 492 14.96 -0.68 -2.36
C TYR A 492 14.31 -0.85 -3.74
N MET A 493 13.76 0.22 -4.29
CA MET A 493 13.20 0.24 -5.64
C MET A 493 14.21 -0.22 -6.69
N GLU A 494 15.48 0.16 -6.65
CA GLU A 494 16.49 -0.30 -7.60
C GLU A 494 16.91 -1.75 -7.36
N SER A 495 17.09 -2.14 -6.10
CA SER A 495 17.55 -3.50 -5.77
C SER A 495 16.62 -4.60 -6.26
N TYR A 496 15.40 -4.26 -6.47
CA TYR A 496 14.38 -5.19 -6.98
C TYR A 496 14.23 -5.12 -8.50
N SER A 497 14.53 -4.00 -9.19
CA SER A 497 14.52 -3.85 -10.65
C SER A 497 15.35 -4.92 -11.34
N PHE A 498 16.43 -5.31 -10.73
CA PHE A 498 17.29 -6.33 -11.29
C PHE A 498 16.74 -7.76 -11.19
N ARG A 499 15.81 -8.06 -10.28
CA ARG A 499 15.21 -9.40 -10.15
C ARG A 499 14.07 -9.68 -11.13
N SER A 500 13.32 -8.67 -11.54
CA SER A 500 12.18 -8.84 -12.44
C SER A 500 12.56 -8.98 -13.92
N LEU A 501 13.76 -8.55 -14.31
CA LEU A 501 14.30 -8.82 -15.65
C LEU A 501 14.53 -10.32 -15.89
N GLU A 502 14.81 -11.11 -14.83
CA GLU A 502 14.92 -12.56 -14.92
C GLU A 502 13.59 -13.26 -15.23
N GLU A 503 12.46 -12.69 -14.84
CA GLU A 503 11.12 -13.27 -15.08
C GLU A 503 10.55 -12.93 -16.47
N ILE A 504 10.97 -11.82 -17.07
CA ILE A 504 10.45 -11.37 -18.38
C ILE A 504 11.12 -12.11 -19.56
N VAL A 505 12.35 -12.57 -19.38
CA VAL A 505 13.11 -13.33 -20.41
C VAL A 505 12.72 -14.82 -20.48
N GLY A 506 11.83 -15.29 -19.63
CA GLY A 506 11.55 -16.69 -19.40
C GLY A 506 10.54 -17.36 -20.33
N LYS A 507 10.94 -17.78 -21.54
CA LYS A 507 10.36 -18.97 -22.22
C LYS A 507 11.37 -19.83 -22.96
N GLU A 508 12.65 -19.49 -22.95
CA GLU A 508 13.72 -20.37 -23.44
C GLU A 508 14.29 -21.21 -22.28
N LYS A 509 14.74 -22.42 -22.60
CA LYS A 509 15.27 -23.40 -21.65
C LYS A 509 16.49 -22.83 -20.91
N LEU A 510 16.27 -22.25 -19.73
CA LEU A 510 17.30 -21.63 -18.91
C LEU A 510 18.30 -22.68 -18.42
N THR A 511 19.60 -22.45 -18.63
CA THR A 511 20.69 -23.28 -18.09
C THR A 511 20.70 -23.16 -16.56
N ARG A 512 20.57 -24.26 -15.86
CA ARG A 512 20.55 -24.31 -14.39
C ARG A 512 21.97 -24.22 -13.86
N THR A 513 22.35 -23.08 -13.31
CA THR A 513 23.73 -22.73 -12.91
C THR A 513 23.89 -22.74 -11.40
N VAL A 514 25.01 -23.29 -10.92
CA VAL A 514 25.45 -23.22 -9.52
C VAL A 514 26.78 -22.48 -9.46
N ILE A 515 26.97 -21.62 -8.45
CA ILE A 515 28.19 -20.83 -8.28
C ILE A 515 29.08 -21.52 -7.23
N TYR A 516 30.35 -21.76 -7.55
CA TYR A 516 31.33 -22.22 -6.60
C TYR A 516 32.13 -21.04 -6.01
N GLY A 517 31.95 -20.81 -4.69
CA GLY A 517 32.53 -19.72 -3.93
C GLY A 517 31.50 -18.64 -3.56
N GLY A 518 31.24 -18.44 -2.26
CA GLY A 518 30.30 -17.46 -1.71
C GLY A 518 30.92 -16.09 -1.37
N GLY A 519 32.14 -15.80 -1.83
CA GLY A 519 32.90 -14.60 -1.51
C GLY A 519 32.59 -13.39 -2.42
N LEU A 520 33.51 -12.40 -2.41
CA LEU A 520 33.40 -11.16 -3.18
C LEU A 520 33.27 -11.41 -4.69
N TYR A 521 33.95 -12.40 -5.24
CA TYR A 521 33.88 -12.74 -6.68
C TYR A 521 32.50 -13.26 -7.07
N CYS A 522 31.82 -14.02 -6.19
CA CYS A 522 30.43 -14.38 -6.38
C CYS A 522 29.53 -13.14 -6.52
N ARG A 523 29.70 -12.16 -5.62
CA ARG A 523 28.96 -10.90 -5.71
C ARG A 523 29.25 -10.14 -7.01
N MET A 524 30.50 -10.10 -7.43
CA MET A 524 30.88 -9.44 -8.70
C MET A 524 30.28 -10.17 -9.91
N PHE A 525 30.29 -11.50 -9.90
CA PHE A 525 29.65 -12.31 -10.93
C PHE A 525 28.13 -12.03 -10.98
N LEU A 526 27.44 -12.07 -9.84
CA LEU A 526 26.01 -11.76 -9.77
C LEU A 526 25.71 -10.36 -10.31
N LEU A 527 26.52 -9.37 -9.98
CA LEU A 527 26.40 -8.01 -10.52
C LEU A 527 26.70 -7.95 -12.02
N SER A 528 27.65 -8.72 -12.53
CA SER A 528 27.96 -8.75 -13.97
C SER A 528 26.81 -9.32 -14.80
N GLN A 529 26.10 -10.31 -14.28
CA GLN A 529 24.91 -10.88 -14.95
C GLN A 529 23.79 -9.85 -15.12
N THR A 530 23.72 -8.86 -14.24
CA THR A 530 22.73 -7.78 -14.33
C THR A 530 23.15 -6.64 -15.25
N CYS A 531 24.40 -6.56 -15.64
CA CYS A 531 24.96 -5.45 -16.44
C CYS A 531 25.07 -5.72 -17.94
N VAL A 532 24.90 -6.97 -18.40
CA VAL A 532 25.02 -7.31 -19.83
C VAL A 532 23.69 -7.11 -20.54
N ALA A 533 23.42 -5.87 -20.95
CA ALA A 533 22.16 -5.45 -21.57
C ALA A 533 21.94 -5.95 -23.02
N ASN A 534 22.91 -6.60 -23.65
CA ASN A 534 22.86 -6.93 -25.08
C ASN A 534 22.87 -8.44 -25.43
N GLU A 535 23.01 -9.32 -24.44
CA GLU A 535 22.83 -10.77 -24.67
C GLU A 535 21.88 -11.34 -23.63
N PRO A 536 20.88 -12.14 -24.03
CA PRO A 536 19.97 -12.77 -23.09
C PRO A 536 20.78 -13.76 -22.23
N VAL A 537 20.88 -13.46 -20.93
CA VAL A 537 21.54 -14.37 -19.97
C VAL A 537 20.59 -15.54 -19.72
N ASN A 538 20.78 -16.62 -20.49
CA ASN A 538 19.98 -17.85 -20.40
C ASN A 538 20.34 -18.71 -19.17
N ARG A 539 20.65 -18.11 -18.02
CA ARG A 539 21.12 -18.78 -16.80
C ARG A 539 20.14 -18.59 -15.63
N LYS A 540 19.72 -19.70 -15.02
CA LYS A 540 18.98 -19.70 -13.76
C LYS A 540 19.90 -20.11 -12.62
N ILE A 541 20.31 -19.17 -11.77
CA ILE A 541 21.17 -19.46 -10.62
C ILE A 541 20.36 -20.17 -9.54
N ILE A 542 20.76 -21.40 -9.19
CA ILE A 542 20.04 -22.26 -8.23
C ILE A 542 20.54 -22.03 -6.80
N GLY A 543 21.85 -21.77 -6.63
CA GLY A 543 22.46 -21.58 -5.34
C GLY A 543 23.98 -21.57 -5.40
N ILE A 544 24.60 -21.55 -4.24
CA ILE A 544 26.05 -21.45 -4.05
C ILE A 544 26.58 -22.76 -3.46
N ILE A 545 27.75 -23.19 -3.91
CA ILE A 545 28.56 -24.24 -3.29
C ILE A 545 29.77 -23.56 -2.67
N ASP A 546 30.07 -23.80 -1.39
CA ASP A 546 31.26 -23.25 -0.72
C ASP A 546 31.83 -24.23 0.29
N ASP A 547 33.16 -24.36 0.28
CA ASP A 547 33.87 -25.26 1.20
C ASP A 547 34.07 -24.64 2.61
N ASN A 548 33.72 -23.37 2.80
CA ASN A 548 33.81 -22.72 4.09
C ASN A 548 32.70 -23.19 5.04
N PRO A 549 33.04 -23.89 6.14
CA PRO A 549 32.03 -24.41 7.06
C PRO A 549 31.14 -23.33 7.70
N SER A 550 31.64 -22.09 7.77
CA SER A 550 30.89 -20.95 8.34
C SER A 550 29.73 -20.47 7.46
N LEU A 551 29.71 -20.85 6.19
CA LEU A 551 28.65 -20.47 5.25
C LEU A 551 27.60 -21.57 5.05
N ARG A 552 27.81 -22.73 5.66
CA ARG A 552 26.89 -23.86 5.51
C ARG A 552 25.49 -23.53 6.03
N ASP A 553 24.48 -23.90 5.26
CA ASP A 553 23.08 -23.67 5.56
C ASP A 553 22.65 -22.18 5.71
N LEU A 554 23.53 -21.24 5.28
CA LEU A 554 23.25 -19.81 5.25
C LEU A 554 22.81 -19.36 3.87
N ASN A 555 22.10 -18.23 3.84
CA ASN A 555 21.76 -17.51 2.62
C ASN A 555 22.79 -16.40 2.37
N VAL A 556 23.46 -16.44 1.22
CA VAL A 556 24.51 -15.49 0.82
C VAL A 556 24.08 -14.78 -0.46
N TYR A 557 23.99 -13.47 -0.43
CA TYR A 557 23.52 -12.63 -1.56
C TYR A 557 22.14 -13.02 -2.11
N GLY A 558 21.26 -13.58 -1.25
CA GLY A 558 19.92 -14.02 -1.64
C GLY A 558 19.87 -15.44 -2.23
N LEU A 559 20.97 -16.17 -2.22
CA LEU A 559 21.10 -17.55 -2.68
C LEU A 559 21.48 -18.48 -1.53
N ASP A 560 20.89 -19.67 -1.50
CA ASP A 560 21.19 -20.65 -0.47
C ASP A 560 22.55 -21.34 -0.75
N VAL A 561 23.32 -21.56 0.30
CA VAL A 561 24.54 -22.37 0.23
C VAL A 561 24.14 -23.84 0.29
N LEU A 562 24.16 -24.51 -0.87
CA LEU A 562 23.63 -25.85 -1.07
C LEU A 562 24.49 -26.96 -0.43
N GLY A 563 25.80 -26.69 -0.26
CA GLY A 563 26.74 -27.65 0.28
C GLY A 563 28.19 -27.37 -0.10
N THR A 564 29.02 -28.40 -0.06
CA THR A 564 30.46 -28.32 -0.33
C THR A 564 30.87 -29.09 -1.59
N THR A 565 32.11 -28.90 -2.05
CA THR A 565 32.67 -29.69 -3.19
C THR A 565 32.69 -31.19 -2.94
N ARG A 566 32.59 -31.65 -1.69
CA ARG A 566 32.51 -33.08 -1.35
C ARG A 566 31.14 -33.68 -1.68
N ASP A 567 30.11 -32.84 -1.74
CA ASP A 567 28.72 -33.26 -1.93
C ASP A 567 28.23 -33.13 -3.37
N LEU A 568 29.09 -32.74 -4.32
CA LEU A 568 28.75 -32.40 -5.69
C LEU A 568 27.86 -33.44 -6.40
N ALA A 569 28.15 -34.74 -6.23
CA ALA A 569 27.36 -35.80 -6.84
C ALA A 569 25.92 -35.83 -6.31
N LYS A 570 25.73 -35.73 -5.00
CA LYS A 570 24.43 -35.68 -4.34
C LYS A 570 23.67 -34.38 -4.71
N LEU A 571 24.39 -33.27 -4.79
CA LEU A 571 23.81 -31.97 -5.18
C LEU A 571 23.33 -31.98 -6.64
N LYS A 572 24.08 -32.63 -7.55
CA LYS A 572 23.67 -32.80 -8.95
C LYS A 572 22.38 -33.63 -9.05
N GLU A 573 22.31 -34.71 -8.32
CA GLU A 573 21.12 -35.57 -8.29
C GLU A 573 19.89 -34.82 -7.75
N LYS A 574 20.07 -34.05 -6.66
CA LYS A 574 18.99 -33.32 -6.00
C LYS A 574 18.54 -32.09 -6.78
N TYR A 575 19.47 -31.29 -7.28
CA TYR A 575 19.17 -29.96 -7.84
C TYR A 575 19.23 -29.92 -9.38
N GLN A 576 19.74 -30.95 -10.06
CA GLN A 576 19.78 -31.11 -11.51
C GLN A 576 20.31 -29.85 -12.24
N PHE A 577 21.49 -29.36 -11.87
CA PHE A 577 22.14 -28.23 -12.53
C PHE A 577 23.00 -28.66 -13.73
N ASP A 578 23.14 -27.77 -14.71
CA ASP A 578 23.79 -28.04 -15.99
C ASP A 578 25.14 -27.32 -16.11
N GLU A 579 25.40 -26.35 -15.21
CA GLU A 579 26.56 -25.49 -15.25
C GLU A 579 27.09 -25.19 -13.84
N ILE A 580 28.42 -25.11 -13.69
CA ILE A 580 29.11 -24.64 -12.49
C ILE A 580 29.99 -23.45 -12.89
N ILE A 581 29.82 -22.30 -12.20
CA ILE A 581 30.66 -21.13 -12.36
C ILE A 581 31.58 -20.99 -11.15
N ILE A 582 32.89 -21.04 -11.41
CA ILE A 582 33.90 -20.81 -10.38
C ILE A 582 34.04 -19.30 -10.17
N ALA A 583 33.60 -18.81 -9.02
CA ALA A 583 33.65 -17.40 -8.64
C ALA A 583 34.55 -17.17 -7.43
N LEU A 584 35.82 -17.51 -7.58
CA LEU A 584 36.87 -17.36 -6.57
C LEU A 584 38.02 -16.51 -7.10
N ARG A 585 38.62 -15.67 -6.24
CA ARG A 585 39.81 -14.90 -6.60
C ARG A 585 41.02 -15.79 -6.87
N LEU A 586 41.19 -16.81 -6.04
CA LEU A 586 42.28 -17.79 -6.15
C LEU A 586 41.66 -19.16 -5.87
N ILE A 587 41.83 -20.06 -6.80
CA ILE A 587 41.48 -21.47 -6.67
C ILE A 587 42.76 -22.31 -6.82
N THR A 588 42.92 -23.32 -5.96
CA THR A 588 44.06 -24.25 -6.09
C THR A 588 43.88 -25.14 -7.31
N ASP A 589 44.97 -25.47 -7.99
CA ASP A 589 44.92 -26.31 -9.20
C ASP A 589 44.29 -27.69 -8.94
N GLU A 590 44.46 -28.21 -7.73
CA GLU A 590 43.81 -29.46 -7.32
C GLU A 590 42.29 -29.36 -7.31
N LYS A 591 41.73 -28.27 -6.73
CA LYS A 591 40.29 -28.03 -6.67
C LYS A 591 39.72 -27.73 -8.05
N ARG A 592 40.43 -26.91 -8.83
CA ARG A 592 40.05 -26.62 -10.20
C ARG A 592 39.96 -27.91 -11.01
N LYS A 593 40.97 -28.79 -10.94
CA LYS A 593 41.01 -30.08 -11.61
C LYS A 593 39.85 -30.99 -11.20
N LYS A 594 39.56 -31.05 -9.87
CA LYS A 594 38.42 -31.83 -9.37
C LYS A 594 37.08 -31.37 -9.95
N LEU A 595 36.83 -30.06 -10.04
CA LEU A 595 35.62 -29.52 -10.64
C LEU A 595 35.51 -29.82 -12.12
N ILE A 596 36.61 -29.64 -12.87
CA ILE A 596 36.67 -29.96 -14.32
C ILE A 596 36.45 -31.46 -14.56
N ASP A 597 37.09 -32.32 -13.78
CA ASP A 597 36.94 -33.77 -13.89
C ASP A 597 35.51 -34.23 -13.54
N PHE A 598 34.89 -33.58 -12.54
CA PHE A 598 33.49 -33.80 -12.22
C PHE A 598 32.57 -33.35 -13.36
N GLY A 599 32.81 -32.16 -13.94
CA GLY A 599 32.07 -31.64 -15.08
C GLY A 599 32.12 -32.59 -16.28
N LYS A 600 33.32 -33.08 -16.63
CA LYS A 600 33.51 -34.04 -17.73
C LYS A 600 32.76 -35.37 -17.51
N ARG A 601 32.76 -35.89 -16.27
CA ARG A 601 32.07 -37.15 -15.93
C ARG A 601 30.56 -37.02 -15.89
N SER A 602 30.06 -35.86 -15.51
CA SER A 602 28.64 -35.60 -15.27
C SER A 602 27.94 -34.84 -16.40
N GLY A 603 28.66 -34.51 -17.47
CA GLY A 603 28.13 -33.73 -18.60
C GLY A 603 27.76 -32.30 -18.23
N ILE A 604 28.50 -31.68 -17.28
CA ILE A 604 28.24 -30.33 -16.77
C ILE A 604 29.28 -29.37 -17.31
N LEU A 605 28.85 -28.20 -17.78
CA LEU A 605 29.75 -27.13 -18.19
C LEU A 605 30.38 -26.49 -16.94
N VAL A 606 31.72 -26.29 -16.99
CA VAL A 606 32.44 -25.63 -15.90
C VAL A 606 33.14 -24.40 -16.46
N GLU A 607 32.75 -23.23 -15.99
CA GLU A 607 33.33 -21.95 -16.40
C GLU A 607 33.96 -21.25 -15.18
N GLU A 608 34.95 -20.39 -15.45
CA GLU A 608 35.62 -19.59 -14.41
C GLU A 608 35.35 -18.09 -14.66
N PHE A 609 34.79 -17.43 -13.70
CA PHE A 609 34.57 -15.98 -13.75
C PHE A 609 35.88 -15.24 -13.46
N GLN A 610 36.36 -14.48 -14.44
CA GLN A 610 37.57 -13.67 -14.33
C GLN A 610 37.22 -12.19 -14.47
N CYS A 611 37.63 -11.39 -13.49
CA CYS A 611 37.53 -9.93 -13.52
C CYS A 611 38.93 -9.36 -13.76
N CYS A 612 39.23 -8.97 -14.98
CA CYS A 612 40.53 -8.42 -15.38
C CYS A 612 40.39 -7.05 -16.06
N LEU A 613 41.41 -6.19 -15.87
CA LEU A 613 41.54 -4.94 -16.61
C LEU A 613 42.25 -5.25 -17.93
N LYS A 614 41.61 -4.93 -19.06
CA LYS A 614 42.23 -4.97 -20.36
C LYS A 614 42.84 -3.60 -20.65
N GLN A 615 44.18 -3.56 -20.84
CA GLN A 615 44.84 -2.36 -21.26
C GLN A 615 44.47 -2.08 -22.72
N ILE A 616 43.88 -0.94 -22.99
CA ILE A 616 43.59 -0.50 -24.37
C ILE A 616 44.90 0.11 -24.87
N PRO A 617 45.57 -0.44 -25.91
CA PRO A 617 46.73 0.20 -26.51
C PRO A 617 46.28 1.59 -27.00
N ALA A 618 47.05 2.62 -26.67
CA ALA A 618 46.87 3.91 -27.31
C ALA A 618 47.13 3.71 -28.82
N GLU A 619 46.08 3.71 -29.63
CA GLU A 619 46.25 3.86 -31.06
C GLU A 619 46.99 5.17 -31.29
N ASN A 620 48.18 5.12 -31.89
CA ASN A 620 48.85 6.30 -32.39
C ASN A 620 47.90 6.95 -33.39
N SER A 621 47.17 7.98 -32.92
CA SER A 621 46.47 8.88 -33.82
C SER A 621 47.55 9.66 -34.61
N GLU A 622 48.03 9.13 -35.71
CA GLU A 622 48.48 9.98 -36.78
C GLU A 622 47.25 10.75 -37.28
N LEU A 623 46.99 11.90 -36.63
CA LEU A 623 46.13 12.93 -37.19
C LEU A 623 46.78 13.35 -38.51
N THR A 624 46.25 12.92 -39.63
CA THR A 624 46.59 13.43 -40.95
C THR A 624 46.33 14.93 -40.96
N ASP A 625 47.26 15.68 -41.55
CA ASP A 625 47.31 17.15 -41.60
C ASP A 625 46.08 17.80 -42.27
N GLU A 626 45.05 17.07 -42.66
CA GLU A 626 43.82 17.56 -43.30
C GLU A 626 42.70 17.96 -42.31
N GLU A 627 42.75 17.55 -41.04
CA GLU A 627 41.73 17.95 -40.05
C GLU A 627 42.07 19.21 -39.23
N LYS A 628 43.15 19.91 -39.57
CA LYS A 628 43.55 21.20 -38.93
C LYS A 628 42.93 22.45 -39.56
N ILE A 629 42.09 22.30 -40.61
CA ILE A 629 41.46 23.45 -41.28
C ILE A 629 39.96 23.14 -41.51
N SER A 630 39.17 23.19 -40.46
CA SER A 630 37.71 23.50 -40.54
C SER A 630 37.17 23.92 -39.17
#